data_30610680ee87fc49595e7f271779b66e
#
_entry.id   30610680ee87fc49595e7f271779b66e
#
_cell.length_a   1.000
_cell.length_b   1.000
_cell.length_c   1.000
_cell.angle_alpha   90.00
_cell.angle_beta   90.00
_cell.angle_gamma   90.00
#
_symmetry.space_group_name_H-M   'P 1'
#
loop_
_entity.id
_entity.type
_entity.pdbx_description
1 polymer ?
#
loop_
_entity_poly.entity_id
_entity_poly.type
_entity_poly.pdbx_seq_one_letter_code
_entity_poly.pdbx_strand_id
1 'polypeptide(L)'
;VFITDDTFITSKKTFKQSNIEISGEAENILTSFQFTLKNYIKIFTNPEFFFVLKTTFLYTLLGTLGSLFLGLFAAQLLNQHFAGRGFLRGLFLFPYVSPVIAVAFTWVLLLDPFSGTLNTMLVKTGFLSEPLNLFGQRSVMLNLFGFEVPFPLALSTVIAFESWRYFPLAFLFILARLQSIPNELYEAAKMDGASPIQQFRFITLPQITGILSVLFLLR
;
A
#
# COMPACT_ATOMS: atom_id res chain seq x y z
N VAL A 1 15.43 17.46 -27.84
CA VAL A 1 14.92 18.60 -28.60
C VAL A 1 16.11 19.38 -29.07
N PHE A 2 16.23 19.59 -30.39
CA PHE A 2 17.32 20.39 -30.98
C PHE A 2 16.70 21.67 -31.56
N ILE A 3 17.30 22.78 -31.27
CA ILE A 3 16.89 24.09 -31.79
C ILE A 3 17.85 24.46 -32.87
N THR A 4 17.36 24.73 -34.08
CA THR A 4 18.12 25.23 -35.22
C THR A 4 17.34 26.38 -35.84
N ASP A 5 17.96 27.55 -35.93
CA ASP A 5 17.36 28.81 -36.37
C ASP A 5 16.04 29.10 -35.61
N ASP A 6 14.99 29.49 -36.23
CA ASP A 6 13.69 29.79 -35.59
C ASP A 6 12.79 28.56 -35.41
N THR A 7 13.35 27.36 -35.44
CA THR A 7 12.58 26.10 -35.32
C THR A 7 13.26 25.12 -34.43
N PHE A 8 12.48 24.29 -33.73
CA PHE A 8 12.99 23.11 -33.07
C PHE A 8 12.43 21.85 -33.69
N ILE A 9 13.27 20.82 -33.72
CA ILE A 9 12.93 19.53 -34.32
C ILE A 9 12.77 18.51 -33.23
N THR A 10 11.58 17.91 -33.13
CA THR A 10 11.30 16.78 -32.27
C THR A 10 10.73 15.67 -33.13
N SER A 11 11.42 14.53 -33.22
CA SER A 11 10.87 13.31 -33.85
C SER A 11 10.31 13.49 -35.26
N LYS A 12 11.00 14.12 -36.19
CA LYS A 12 10.60 14.37 -37.59
C LYS A 12 9.55 15.46 -37.82
N LYS A 13 9.08 16.18 -36.79
CA LYS A 13 8.22 17.35 -36.96
C LYS A 13 8.98 18.61 -36.60
N THR A 14 8.93 19.60 -37.48
CA THR A 14 9.49 20.91 -37.24
C THR A 14 8.38 21.84 -36.76
N PHE A 15 8.58 22.48 -35.62
CA PHE A 15 7.65 23.46 -35.05
C PHE A 15 8.28 24.86 -35.15
N LYS A 16 7.49 25.86 -35.61
CA LYS A 16 7.94 27.23 -35.60
C LYS A 16 8.01 27.75 -34.17
N GLN A 17 9.10 28.42 -33.84
CA GLN A 17 9.39 29.00 -32.53
C GLN A 17 8.40 30.10 -32.11
N SER A 18 7.63 30.65 -33.07
CA SER A 18 6.68 31.74 -32.85
C SER A 18 5.57 31.44 -31.82
N ASN A 19 5.39 30.15 -31.43
CA ASN A 19 4.39 29.74 -30.43
C ASN A 19 5.01 29.32 -29.09
N ILE A 20 6.32 29.39 -28.97
CA ILE A 20 7.05 29.02 -27.75
C ILE A 20 8.13 30.10 -27.55
N GLU A 21 7.92 30.99 -26.61
CA GLU A 21 8.92 31.99 -26.20
C GLU A 21 10.10 31.29 -25.53
N ILE A 22 11.01 30.72 -26.35
CA ILE A 22 12.27 30.10 -25.88
C ILE A 22 13.44 31.04 -26.11
N SER A 23 13.26 32.14 -26.87
CA SER A 23 14.31 33.09 -27.22
C SER A 23 14.88 33.80 -25.98
N GLY A 24 16.17 33.79 -25.79
CA GLY A 24 16.91 34.56 -24.79
C GLY A 24 16.67 34.16 -23.32
N GLU A 25 15.41 33.89 -22.93
CA GLU A 25 15.11 33.49 -21.56
C GLU A 25 15.51 32.02 -21.23
N ALA A 26 15.45 31.14 -22.23
CA ALA A 26 15.86 29.75 -22.04
C ALA A 26 17.39 29.63 -21.80
N GLU A 27 18.18 30.45 -22.49
CA GLU A 27 19.63 30.49 -22.30
C GLU A 27 20.01 31.08 -20.92
N ASN A 28 19.26 32.08 -20.47
CA ASN A 28 19.42 32.65 -19.13
C ASN A 28 18.97 31.69 -18.04
N ILE A 29 17.95 30.85 -18.27
CA ILE A 29 17.48 29.85 -17.31
C ILE A 29 18.53 28.73 -17.15
N LEU A 30 19.19 28.33 -18.23
CA LEU A 30 20.22 27.29 -18.20
C LEU A 30 21.56 27.76 -17.62
N THR A 31 21.85 29.07 -17.69
CA THR A 31 23.13 29.67 -17.26
C THR A 31 23.06 30.45 -15.96
N SER A 32 21.87 30.83 -15.49
CA SER A 32 21.72 31.57 -14.25
C SER A 32 21.35 30.63 -13.08
N PHE A 33 22.20 30.60 -12.05
CA PHE A 33 21.90 29.97 -10.76
C PHE A 33 20.88 30.81 -9.95
N GLN A 34 19.71 31.12 -10.53
CA GLN A 34 18.68 31.83 -9.81
C GLN A 34 17.82 30.84 -9.04
N PHE A 35 18.12 30.71 -7.75
CA PHE A 35 17.29 29.93 -6.85
C PHE A 35 15.97 30.65 -6.60
N THR A 36 14.84 30.00 -6.91
CA THR A 36 13.52 30.56 -6.66
C THR A 36 12.68 29.63 -5.80
N LEU A 37 11.98 30.16 -4.82
CA LEU A 37 11.02 29.43 -3.98
C LEU A 37 9.58 29.44 -4.55
N LYS A 38 9.37 30.07 -5.73
CA LYS A 38 8.03 30.21 -6.33
C LYS A 38 7.31 28.87 -6.50
N ASN A 39 8.03 27.82 -6.91
CA ASN A 39 7.44 26.50 -7.10
C ASN A 39 6.98 25.89 -5.77
N TYR A 40 7.75 26.06 -4.72
CA TYR A 40 7.37 25.59 -3.38
C TYR A 40 6.15 26.35 -2.86
N ILE A 41 6.14 27.68 -2.99
CA ILE A 41 4.99 28.51 -2.60
C ILE A 41 3.74 28.07 -3.38
N LYS A 42 3.85 27.86 -4.70
CA LYS A 42 2.74 27.39 -5.54
C LYS A 42 2.18 26.04 -5.09
N ILE A 43 3.04 25.10 -4.66
CA ILE A 43 2.61 23.80 -4.15
C ILE A 43 1.86 23.97 -2.82
N PHE A 44 2.44 24.69 -1.86
CA PHE A 44 1.85 24.86 -0.53
C PHE A 44 0.59 25.74 -0.50
N THR A 45 0.41 26.63 -1.47
CA THR A 45 -0.80 27.46 -1.62
C THR A 45 -1.89 26.78 -2.47
N ASN A 46 -1.60 25.61 -3.09
CA ASN A 46 -2.61 24.87 -3.83
C ASN A 46 -3.65 24.28 -2.86
N PRO A 47 -4.96 24.55 -3.03
CA PRO A 47 -6.00 24.02 -2.15
C PRO A 47 -6.05 22.47 -2.14
N GLU A 48 -5.59 21.81 -3.21
CA GLU A 48 -5.53 20.35 -3.26
C GLU A 48 -4.36 19.76 -2.47
N PHE A 49 -3.36 20.54 -2.10
CA PHE A 49 -2.16 20.06 -1.42
C PHE A 49 -2.47 19.29 -0.14
N PHE A 50 -3.30 19.86 0.72
CA PHE A 50 -3.70 19.21 1.97
C PHE A 50 -4.53 17.95 1.76
N PHE A 51 -5.36 17.92 0.71
CA PHE A 51 -6.12 16.73 0.37
C PHE A 51 -5.20 15.59 -0.08
N VAL A 52 -4.23 15.88 -0.96
CA VAL A 52 -3.24 14.92 -1.41
C VAL A 52 -2.39 14.43 -0.24
N LEU A 53 -1.90 15.34 0.60
CA LEU A 53 -1.11 15.02 1.79
C LEU A 53 -1.86 14.08 2.75
N LYS A 54 -3.14 14.40 3.05
CA LYS A 54 -4.02 13.56 3.89
C LYS A 54 -4.20 12.16 3.29
N THR A 55 -4.48 12.10 1.99
CA THR A 55 -4.70 10.83 1.28
C THR A 55 -3.43 9.98 1.29
N THR A 56 -2.27 10.60 1.02
CA THR A 56 -0.96 9.93 1.08
C THR A 56 -0.68 9.40 2.48
N PHE A 57 -0.89 10.22 3.50
CA PHE A 57 -0.68 9.81 4.88
C PHE A 57 -1.58 8.63 5.28
N LEU A 58 -2.88 8.71 4.95
CA LEU A 58 -3.83 7.63 5.23
C LEU A 58 -3.46 6.35 4.48
N TYR A 59 -3.12 6.45 3.20
CA TYR A 59 -2.68 5.33 2.39
C TYR A 59 -1.44 4.64 2.99
N THR A 60 -0.41 5.42 3.28
CA THR A 60 0.85 4.89 3.84
C THR A 60 0.62 4.26 5.21
N LEU A 61 -0.07 4.97 6.10
CA LEU A 61 -0.31 4.50 7.46
C LEU A 61 -1.15 3.22 7.49
N LEU A 62 -2.31 3.23 6.81
CA LEU A 62 -3.23 2.10 6.81
C LEU A 62 -2.68 0.91 6.03
N GLY A 63 -1.99 1.15 4.90
CA GLY A 63 -1.32 0.10 4.14
C GLY A 63 -0.19 -0.58 4.93
N THR A 64 0.59 0.21 5.66
CA THR A 64 1.65 -0.31 6.54
C THR A 64 1.06 -1.11 7.70
N LEU A 65 0.11 -0.54 8.43
CA LEU A 65 -0.54 -1.23 9.55
C LEU A 65 -1.25 -2.51 9.07
N GLY A 66 -1.93 -2.46 7.92
CA GLY A 66 -2.58 -3.63 7.33
C GLY A 66 -1.59 -4.74 7.01
N SER A 67 -0.46 -4.42 6.39
CA SER A 67 0.57 -5.42 6.08
C SER A 67 1.25 -5.99 7.33
N LEU A 68 1.52 -5.16 8.34
CA LEU A 68 2.07 -5.61 9.62
C LEU A 68 1.09 -6.52 10.35
N PHE A 69 -0.20 -6.16 10.36
CA PHE A 69 -1.25 -6.97 10.98
C PHE A 69 -1.39 -8.34 10.31
N LEU A 70 -1.50 -8.36 8.98
CA LEU A 70 -1.56 -9.61 8.21
C LEU A 70 -0.28 -10.44 8.37
N GLY A 71 0.88 -9.79 8.35
CA GLY A 71 2.17 -10.43 8.55
C GLY A 71 2.32 -11.04 9.93
N LEU A 72 1.88 -10.34 10.97
CA LEU A 72 1.88 -10.85 12.35
C LEU A 72 0.94 -12.04 12.49
N PHE A 73 -0.27 -11.94 11.94
CA PHE A 73 -1.24 -13.04 11.98
C PHE A 73 -0.69 -14.29 11.27
N ALA A 74 -0.14 -14.12 10.07
CA ALA A 74 0.50 -15.18 9.31
C ALA A 74 1.69 -15.80 10.06
N ALA A 75 2.55 -14.98 10.68
CA ALA A 75 3.69 -15.43 11.43
C ALA A 75 3.29 -16.23 12.67
N GLN A 76 2.28 -15.78 13.41
CA GLN A 76 1.73 -16.51 14.55
C GLN A 76 1.16 -17.88 14.14
N LEU A 77 0.40 -17.93 13.05
CA LEU A 77 -0.19 -19.16 12.54
C LEU A 77 0.90 -20.16 12.10
N LEU A 78 1.89 -19.70 11.33
CA LEU A 78 2.93 -20.55 10.75
C LEU A 78 4.14 -20.75 11.66
N ASN A 79 4.16 -20.15 12.84
CA ASN A 79 5.12 -20.46 13.89
C ASN A 79 4.80 -21.80 14.58
N GLN A 80 3.54 -22.23 14.55
CA GLN A 80 3.11 -23.50 15.12
C GLN A 80 3.66 -24.70 14.32
N HIS A 81 3.79 -25.85 15.02
CA HIS A 81 4.26 -27.10 14.44
C HIS A 81 3.08 -27.90 13.86
N PHE A 82 2.94 -27.92 12.54
CA PHE A 82 1.96 -28.77 11.84
C PHE A 82 2.49 -29.22 10.48
N ALA A 83 1.90 -30.29 9.93
CA ALA A 83 2.25 -30.82 8.62
C ALA A 83 1.84 -29.82 7.52
N GLY A 84 2.75 -29.56 6.55
CA GLY A 84 2.48 -28.65 5.43
C GLY A 84 2.83 -27.18 5.68
N ARG A 85 3.31 -26.80 6.87
CA ARG A 85 3.71 -25.42 7.17
C ARG A 85 4.74 -24.85 6.20
N GLY A 86 5.67 -25.69 5.68
CA GLY A 86 6.67 -25.27 4.72
C GLY A 86 6.07 -24.87 3.38
N PHE A 87 5.09 -25.62 2.89
CA PHE A 87 4.35 -25.30 1.68
C PHE A 87 3.57 -23.99 1.83
N LEU A 88 2.87 -23.80 2.95
CA LEU A 88 2.11 -22.58 3.23
C LEU A 88 3.03 -21.35 3.35
N ARG A 89 4.23 -21.50 3.92
CA ARG A 89 5.23 -20.42 3.94
C ARG A 89 5.61 -19.98 2.53
N GLY A 90 5.84 -20.94 1.63
CA GLY A 90 6.11 -20.66 0.22
C GLY A 90 4.94 -19.98 -0.49
N LEU A 91 3.71 -20.46 -0.25
CA LEU A 91 2.50 -19.89 -0.82
C LEU A 91 2.25 -18.45 -0.36
N PHE A 92 2.51 -18.16 0.92
CA PHE A 92 2.37 -16.81 1.48
C PHE A 92 3.37 -15.81 0.91
N LEU A 93 4.49 -16.25 0.33
CA LEU A 93 5.45 -15.38 -0.33
C LEU A 93 5.03 -14.97 -1.75
N PHE A 94 4.08 -15.69 -2.34
CA PHE A 94 3.64 -15.47 -3.72
C PHE A 94 3.26 -14.01 -4.04
N PRO A 95 2.47 -13.29 -3.21
CA PRO A 95 2.09 -11.91 -3.50
C PRO A 95 3.29 -10.96 -3.65
N TYR A 96 4.33 -11.19 -2.88
CA TYR A 96 5.52 -10.33 -2.87
C TYR A 96 6.49 -10.62 -4.02
N VAL A 97 6.65 -11.89 -4.37
CA VAL A 97 7.59 -12.33 -5.44
C VAL A 97 7.01 -12.10 -6.83
N SER A 98 5.69 -12.08 -6.95
CA SER A 98 5.01 -11.92 -8.24
C SER A 98 5.23 -10.55 -8.87
N PRO A 99 5.34 -10.46 -10.22
CA PRO A 99 5.45 -9.18 -10.92
C PRO A 99 4.26 -8.27 -10.60
N VAL A 100 4.54 -7.06 -10.07
CA VAL A 100 3.49 -6.15 -9.58
C VAL A 100 2.44 -5.80 -10.63
N ILE A 101 2.87 -5.59 -11.88
CA ILE A 101 1.97 -5.23 -12.98
C ILE A 101 0.98 -6.37 -13.24
N ALA A 102 1.44 -7.61 -13.33
CA ALA A 102 0.59 -8.78 -13.57
C ALA A 102 -0.43 -8.95 -12.43
N VAL A 103 0.01 -8.83 -11.18
CA VAL A 103 -0.87 -8.94 -10.01
C VAL A 103 -1.89 -7.80 -9.97
N ALA A 104 -1.47 -6.55 -10.25
CA ALA A 104 -2.38 -5.41 -10.30
C ALA A 104 -3.47 -5.59 -11.37
N PHE A 105 -3.11 -6.01 -12.57
CA PHE A 105 -4.09 -6.33 -13.62
C PHE A 105 -5.04 -7.46 -13.21
N THR A 106 -4.53 -8.50 -12.56
CA THR A 106 -5.37 -9.59 -12.04
C THR A 106 -6.40 -9.06 -11.03
N TRP A 107 -6.01 -8.18 -10.14
CA TRP A 107 -6.94 -7.54 -9.20
C TRP A 107 -7.97 -6.67 -9.90
N VAL A 108 -7.56 -5.89 -10.91
CA VAL A 108 -8.50 -5.08 -11.71
C VAL A 108 -9.53 -5.97 -12.39
N LEU A 109 -9.11 -7.08 -12.99
CA LEU A 109 -10.03 -8.02 -13.65
C LEU A 109 -10.94 -8.76 -12.66
N LEU A 110 -10.41 -9.21 -11.52
CA LEU A 110 -11.21 -9.90 -10.48
C LEU A 110 -12.28 -9.00 -9.86
N LEU A 111 -11.97 -7.70 -9.72
CA LEU A 111 -12.82 -6.71 -9.08
C LEU A 111 -13.64 -5.88 -10.08
N ASP A 112 -13.55 -6.19 -11.38
CA ASP A 112 -14.32 -5.50 -12.40
C ASP A 112 -15.83 -5.62 -12.13
N PRO A 113 -16.60 -4.51 -12.23
CA PRO A 113 -18.03 -4.52 -11.90
C PRO A 113 -18.86 -5.38 -12.86
N PHE A 114 -18.44 -5.52 -14.13
CA PHE A 114 -19.24 -6.20 -15.15
C PHE A 114 -18.82 -7.65 -15.39
N SER A 115 -17.53 -7.94 -15.37
CA SER A 115 -16.96 -9.25 -15.71
C SER A 115 -16.23 -9.91 -14.55
N GLY A 116 -16.03 -9.20 -13.43
CA GLY A 116 -15.23 -9.66 -12.31
C GLY A 116 -15.89 -10.79 -11.52
N THR A 117 -15.14 -11.86 -11.31
CA THR A 117 -15.61 -13.05 -10.59
C THR A 117 -16.03 -12.71 -9.16
N LEU A 118 -15.29 -11.83 -8.47
CA LEU A 118 -15.59 -11.47 -7.09
C LEU A 118 -16.92 -10.72 -6.97
N ASN A 119 -17.16 -9.71 -7.81
CA ASN A 119 -18.43 -8.99 -7.84
C ASN A 119 -19.60 -9.94 -8.13
N THR A 120 -19.45 -10.82 -9.11
CA THR A 120 -20.46 -11.82 -9.46
C THR A 120 -20.76 -12.75 -8.28
N MET A 121 -19.76 -13.21 -7.54
CA MET A 121 -19.94 -14.04 -6.35
C MET A 121 -20.64 -13.27 -5.23
N LEU A 122 -20.24 -12.04 -4.94
CA LEU A 122 -20.83 -11.23 -3.87
C LEU A 122 -22.30 -10.88 -4.13
N VAL A 123 -22.68 -10.64 -5.39
CA VAL A 123 -24.08 -10.42 -5.77
C VAL A 123 -24.87 -11.73 -5.68
N LYS A 124 -24.33 -12.86 -6.18
CA LYS A 124 -25.01 -14.17 -6.13
C LYS A 124 -25.22 -14.70 -4.71
N THR A 125 -24.29 -14.38 -3.80
CA THR A 125 -24.43 -14.77 -2.37
C THR A 125 -25.33 -13.84 -1.57
N GLY A 126 -25.83 -12.76 -2.18
CA GLY A 126 -26.69 -11.77 -1.52
C GLY A 126 -25.94 -10.79 -0.60
N PHE A 127 -24.61 -10.81 -0.63
CA PHE A 127 -23.79 -9.84 0.13
C PHE A 127 -23.89 -8.43 -0.45
N LEU A 128 -24.07 -8.32 -1.77
CA LEU A 128 -24.28 -7.06 -2.49
C LEU A 128 -25.59 -7.13 -3.27
N SER A 129 -26.34 -6.04 -3.26
CA SER A 129 -27.53 -5.87 -4.10
C SER A 129 -27.17 -5.61 -5.56
N GLU A 130 -26.07 -4.89 -5.79
CA GLU A 130 -25.58 -4.51 -7.12
C GLU A 130 -24.04 -4.61 -7.18
N PRO A 131 -23.46 -4.82 -8.38
CA PRO A 131 -22.00 -4.83 -8.54
C PRO A 131 -21.36 -3.51 -8.15
N LEU A 132 -20.27 -3.53 -7.38
CA LEU A 132 -19.54 -2.34 -6.97
C LEU A 132 -18.34 -2.08 -7.89
N ASN A 133 -18.17 -0.84 -8.34
CA ASN A 133 -16.96 -0.44 -9.04
C ASN A 133 -15.88 -0.05 -8.02
N LEU A 134 -15.16 -1.06 -7.55
CA LEU A 134 -14.21 -0.96 -6.44
C LEU A 134 -13.02 0.00 -6.73
N PHE A 135 -12.61 0.15 -7.97
CA PHE A 135 -11.54 1.07 -8.36
C PHE A 135 -12.05 2.40 -8.92
N GLY A 136 -13.20 2.40 -9.59
CA GLY A 136 -13.73 3.61 -10.23
C GLY A 136 -14.59 4.47 -9.32
N GLN A 137 -15.14 3.92 -8.26
CA GLN A 137 -16.05 4.60 -7.36
C GLN A 137 -15.28 5.24 -6.19
N ARG A 138 -15.22 6.57 -6.14
CA ARG A 138 -14.45 7.30 -5.13
C ARG A 138 -14.96 7.03 -3.71
N SER A 139 -16.27 7.03 -3.52
CA SER A 139 -16.91 6.76 -2.23
C SER A 139 -18.27 6.11 -2.40
N VAL A 140 -18.65 5.30 -1.43
CA VAL A 140 -19.99 4.70 -1.29
C VAL A 140 -20.57 5.17 0.03
N MET A 141 -21.86 5.50 0.06
CA MET A 141 -22.55 5.81 1.30
C MET A 141 -22.86 4.50 2.04
N LEU A 142 -22.24 4.32 3.20
CA LEU A 142 -22.56 3.21 4.09
C LEU A 142 -23.53 3.68 5.16
N ASN A 143 -24.65 2.98 5.30
CA ASN A 143 -25.59 3.22 6.39
C ASN A 143 -25.11 2.44 7.63
N LEU A 144 -24.42 3.14 8.54
CA LEU A 144 -23.96 2.58 9.81
C LEU A 144 -24.82 3.13 10.95
N PHE A 145 -25.63 2.26 11.55
CA PHE A 145 -26.50 2.62 12.68
C PHE A 145 -27.45 3.81 12.40
N GLY A 146 -27.90 3.96 11.13
CA GLY A 146 -28.79 5.05 10.73
C GLY A 146 -28.07 6.34 10.29
N PHE A 147 -26.75 6.36 10.28
CA PHE A 147 -25.94 7.47 9.76
C PHE A 147 -25.36 7.08 8.40
N GLU A 148 -25.52 7.96 7.40
CA GLU A 148 -24.88 7.81 6.10
C GLU A 148 -23.44 8.35 6.17
N VAL A 149 -22.47 7.44 6.15
CA VAL A 149 -21.04 7.79 6.19
C VAL A 149 -20.41 7.52 4.82
N PRO A 150 -19.75 8.53 4.20
CA PRO A 150 -19.05 8.33 2.94
C PRO A 150 -17.78 7.47 3.17
N PHE A 151 -17.82 6.24 2.68
CA PHE A 151 -16.67 5.33 2.76
C PHE A 151 -15.83 5.45 1.49
N PRO A 152 -14.50 5.72 1.59
CA PRO A 152 -13.62 5.90 0.44
C PRO A 152 -13.26 4.56 -0.22
N LEU A 153 -14.14 4.05 -1.07
CA LEU A 153 -14.09 2.69 -1.62
C LEU A 153 -12.80 2.44 -2.42
N ALA A 154 -12.50 3.30 -3.39
CA ALA A 154 -11.31 3.14 -4.23
C ALA A 154 -10.02 3.17 -3.40
N LEU A 155 -9.89 4.11 -2.46
CA LEU A 155 -8.73 4.21 -1.57
C LEU A 155 -8.59 2.95 -0.71
N SER A 156 -9.69 2.46 -0.14
CA SER A 156 -9.70 1.25 0.69
C SER A 156 -9.31 0.00 -0.11
N THR A 157 -9.75 -0.10 -1.35
CA THR A 157 -9.38 -1.19 -2.26
C THR A 157 -7.87 -1.19 -2.55
N VAL A 158 -7.31 -0.01 -2.83
CA VAL A 158 -5.86 0.13 -3.06
C VAL A 158 -5.06 -0.17 -1.78
N ILE A 159 -5.53 0.27 -0.61
CA ILE A 159 -4.90 -0.05 0.69
C ILE A 159 -4.95 -1.56 0.95
N ALA A 160 -6.06 -2.24 0.66
CA ALA A 160 -6.20 -3.68 0.82
C ALA A 160 -5.23 -4.45 -0.10
N PHE A 161 -5.15 -4.04 -1.37
CA PHE A 161 -4.18 -4.58 -2.33
C PHE A 161 -2.74 -4.43 -1.83
N GLU A 162 -2.38 -3.25 -1.40
CA GLU A 162 -1.04 -2.92 -0.91
C GLU A 162 -0.70 -3.71 0.36
N SER A 163 -1.64 -3.81 1.31
CA SER A 163 -1.48 -4.59 2.53
C SER A 163 -1.26 -6.07 2.21
N TRP A 164 -2.05 -6.63 1.30
CA TRP A 164 -1.93 -8.02 0.86
C TRP A 164 -0.61 -8.27 0.11
N ARG A 165 -0.16 -7.32 -0.70
CA ARG A 165 1.07 -7.46 -1.47
C ARG A 165 2.32 -7.47 -0.58
N TYR A 166 2.33 -6.68 0.49
CA TYR A 166 3.52 -6.49 1.32
C TYR A 166 3.51 -7.27 2.64
N PHE A 167 2.38 -7.89 3.04
CA PHE A 167 2.38 -8.69 4.26
C PHE A 167 3.41 -9.83 4.28
N PRO A 168 3.83 -10.44 3.14
CA PRO A 168 4.81 -11.51 3.17
C PRO A 168 6.18 -11.06 3.67
N LEU A 169 6.59 -9.82 3.36
CA LEU A 169 7.82 -9.25 3.90
C LEU A 169 7.73 -9.14 5.43
N ALA A 170 6.65 -8.56 5.94
CA ALA A 170 6.41 -8.46 7.37
C ALA A 170 6.34 -9.85 8.02
N PHE A 171 5.64 -10.80 7.40
CA PHE A 171 5.53 -12.19 7.82
C PHE A 171 6.90 -12.84 8.03
N LEU A 172 7.83 -12.73 7.04
CA LEU A 172 9.14 -13.35 7.14
C LEU A 172 9.96 -12.81 8.32
N PHE A 173 10.02 -11.50 8.45
CA PHE A 173 10.81 -10.88 9.52
C PHE A 173 10.22 -11.15 10.91
N ILE A 174 8.90 -11.07 11.04
CA ILE A 174 8.22 -11.38 12.30
C ILE A 174 8.39 -12.85 12.64
N LEU A 175 8.23 -13.78 11.68
CA LEU A 175 8.41 -15.21 11.90
C LEU A 175 9.84 -15.54 12.35
N ALA A 176 10.85 -14.95 11.71
CA ALA A 176 12.24 -15.13 12.10
C ALA A 176 12.47 -14.66 13.55
N ARG A 177 11.88 -13.54 13.93
CA ARG A 177 11.98 -13.03 15.31
C ARG A 177 11.23 -13.93 16.29
N LEU A 178 10.03 -14.40 15.97
CA LEU A 178 9.28 -15.33 16.81
C LEU A 178 10.05 -16.62 17.08
N GLN A 179 10.74 -17.14 16.06
CA GLN A 179 11.55 -18.37 16.19
C GLN A 179 12.82 -18.16 17.02
N SER A 180 13.27 -16.92 17.22
CA SER A 180 14.43 -16.61 18.06
C SER A 180 14.08 -16.43 19.56
N ILE A 181 12.80 -16.46 19.92
CA ILE A 181 12.37 -16.36 21.32
C ILE A 181 12.57 -17.74 21.99
N PRO A 182 13.32 -17.82 23.10
CA PRO A 182 13.52 -19.07 23.83
C PRO A 182 12.19 -19.67 24.32
N ASN A 183 11.99 -20.96 24.08
CA ASN A 183 10.77 -21.66 24.51
C ASN A 183 10.61 -21.70 26.04
N GLU A 184 11.71 -21.66 26.77
CA GLU A 184 11.76 -21.66 28.24
C GLU A 184 10.94 -20.50 28.83
N LEU A 185 10.88 -19.35 28.14
CA LEU A 185 10.06 -18.22 28.57
C LEU A 185 8.56 -18.54 28.55
N TYR A 186 8.14 -19.26 27.52
CA TYR A 186 6.73 -19.68 27.42
C TYR A 186 6.39 -20.82 28.40
N GLU A 187 7.33 -21.72 28.62
CA GLU A 187 7.16 -22.82 29.59
C GLU A 187 7.07 -22.27 31.01
N ALA A 188 7.98 -21.37 31.40
CA ALA A 188 7.92 -20.71 32.71
C ALA A 188 6.58 -19.97 32.91
N ALA A 189 6.17 -19.18 31.91
CA ALA A 189 4.89 -18.46 31.97
C ALA A 189 3.66 -19.39 32.08
N LYS A 190 3.72 -20.60 31.47
CA LYS A 190 2.67 -21.62 31.63
C LYS A 190 2.66 -22.18 33.04
N MET A 191 3.80 -22.42 33.63
CA MET A 191 3.90 -22.88 35.02
C MET A 191 3.36 -21.84 36.01
N ASP A 192 3.52 -20.55 35.69
CA ASP A 192 2.93 -19.43 36.44
C ASP A 192 1.43 -19.21 36.14
N GLY A 193 0.82 -20.05 35.32
CA GLY A 193 -0.61 -19.97 34.99
C GLY A 193 -0.99 -18.90 33.96
N ALA A 194 -0.01 -18.36 33.23
CA ALA A 194 -0.29 -17.33 32.21
C ALA A 194 -1.10 -17.88 31.03
N SER A 195 -2.22 -17.20 30.70
CA SER A 195 -3.02 -17.50 29.54
C SER A 195 -2.29 -17.18 28.22
N PRO A 196 -2.70 -17.75 27.05
CA PRO A 196 -2.09 -17.45 25.77
C PRO A 196 -2.08 -15.96 25.42
N ILE A 197 -3.10 -15.21 25.80
CA ILE A 197 -3.19 -13.76 25.59
C ILE A 197 -2.15 -13.03 26.46
N GLN A 198 -1.96 -13.47 27.69
CA GLN A 198 -0.93 -12.91 28.57
C GLN A 198 0.48 -13.23 28.05
N GLN A 199 0.74 -14.44 27.59
CA GLN A 199 2.01 -14.81 26.95
C GLN A 199 2.26 -13.96 25.70
N PHE A 200 1.25 -13.75 24.85
CA PHE A 200 1.37 -12.87 23.70
C PHE A 200 1.71 -11.43 24.10
N ARG A 201 0.96 -10.86 25.06
CA ARG A 201 1.10 -9.46 25.47
C ARG A 201 2.42 -9.18 26.21
N PHE A 202 2.86 -10.09 27.08
CA PHE A 202 3.99 -9.84 27.98
C PHE A 202 5.31 -10.48 27.53
N ILE A 203 5.27 -11.50 26.66
CA ILE A 203 6.48 -12.15 26.13
C ILE A 203 6.63 -11.83 24.64
N THR A 204 5.65 -12.23 23.82
CA THR A 204 5.77 -12.15 22.37
C THR A 204 5.84 -10.72 21.88
N LEU A 205 4.85 -9.90 22.21
CA LEU A 205 4.73 -8.53 21.69
C LEU A 205 5.94 -7.64 22.02
N PRO A 206 6.48 -7.61 23.26
CA PRO A 206 7.68 -6.84 23.55
C PRO A 206 8.89 -7.29 22.75
N GLN A 207 9.05 -8.59 22.54
CA GLN A 207 10.17 -9.17 21.81
C GLN A 207 10.14 -8.84 20.31
N ILE A 208 8.96 -8.69 19.71
CA ILE A 208 8.82 -8.37 18.30
C ILE A 208 8.70 -6.86 18.02
N THR A 209 8.51 -6.02 19.04
CA THR A 209 8.31 -4.57 18.87
C THR A 209 9.44 -3.91 18.09
N GLY A 210 10.69 -4.30 18.34
CA GLY A 210 11.85 -3.78 17.61
C GLY A 210 11.75 -4.02 16.11
N ILE A 211 11.42 -5.25 15.71
CA ILE A 211 11.28 -5.57 14.27
C ILE A 211 10.05 -4.92 13.65
N LEU A 212 8.95 -4.79 14.39
CA LEU A 212 7.76 -4.07 13.94
C LEU A 212 8.08 -2.60 13.67
N SER A 213 8.86 -1.95 14.54
CA SER A 213 9.29 -0.56 14.35
C SER A 213 10.18 -0.41 13.12
N VAL A 214 11.13 -1.30 12.90
CA VAL A 214 11.97 -1.30 11.70
C VAL A 214 11.12 -1.47 10.44
N LEU A 215 10.21 -2.44 10.41
CA LEU A 215 9.31 -2.68 9.27
C LEU A 215 8.38 -1.48 9.01
N PHE A 216 7.94 -0.81 10.07
CA PHE A 216 7.12 0.40 9.95
C PHE A 216 7.89 1.56 9.33
N LEU A 217 9.17 1.74 9.68
CA LEU A 217 10.03 2.80 9.16
C LEU A 217 10.54 2.53 7.73
N LEU A 218 10.69 1.27 7.36
CA LEU A 218 11.15 0.88 6.01
C LEU A 218 10.09 1.08 4.93
N ARG A 219 8.88 1.44 5.30
CA ARG A 219 7.74 1.53 4.41
C ARG A 219 7.05 2.89 4.42
#